data_0ef6690cd09acac93eed54abeba19354
#
_entry.id   0ef6690cd09acac93eed54abeba19354
#
_cell.length_a   1.000
_cell.length_b   1.000
_cell.length_c   1.000
_cell.angle_alpha   90.00
_cell.angle_beta   90.00
_cell.angle_gamma   90.00
#
_symmetry.space_group_name_H-M   'P 1'
#
loop_
_entity.id
_entity.type
_entity.pdbx_description
1 polymer ?
#
loop_
_entity_poly.entity_id
_entity_poly.type
_entity_poly.pdbx_seq_one_letter_code
_entity_poly.pdbx_strand_id
1 'polypeptide(L)'
;MKKTLLKMTALTALLSASNFAFADAADELQNRLNQVTALSADFSQTVTSAGGKNVQQGSGKLQIKRPNLFRMDTKSPQETQIIADGKTLWYYDPFVQQVTAQWVKDAVNNTPFVLLTSNDKSHWNQYSVTQNADTFVL
;
A
#
# COMPACT_ATOMS: atom_id res chain seq x y z
N MET A 1 -55.35 -40.15 37.32
CA MET A 1 -54.22 -39.18 37.35
C MET A 1 -53.38 -39.39 36.12
N LYS A 2 -53.62 -38.54 35.15
CA LYS A 2 -52.82 -38.54 33.92
C LYS A 2 -51.78 -37.42 34.04
N LYS A 3 -50.54 -37.79 34.22
CA LYS A 3 -49.43 -36.80 34.15
C LYS A 3 -49.09 -36.52 32.69
N THR A 4 -49.55 -35.43 32.20
CA THR A 4 -49.14 -34.90 30.87
C THR A 4 -47.72 -34.39 30.96
N LEU A 5 -46.83 -35.15 30.38
CA LEU A 5 -45.42 -34.71 30.23
C LEU A 5 -45.35 -33.71 29.11
N LEU A 6 -45.16 -32.47 29.49
CA LEU A 6 -44.92 -31.39 28.53
C LEU A 6 -43.47 -31.49 28.05
N LYS A 7 -43.28 -31.99 26.83
CA LYS A 7 -42.01 -31.97 26.18
C LYS A 7 -41.72 -30.56 25.67
N MET A 8 -40.96 -29.81 26.43
CA MET A 8 -40.33 -28.58 25.97
C MET A 8 -39.19 -28.95 25.01
N THR A 9 -39.47 -28.82 23.73
CA THR A 9 -38.43 -28.87 22.71
C THR A 9 -37.72 -27.53 22.71
N ALA A 10 -36.55 -27.47 23.34
CA ALA A 10 -35.70 -26.29 23.26
C ALA A 10 -35.08 -26.27 21.85
N LEU A 11 -35.60 -25.39 21.02
CA LEU A 11 -35.02 -25.07 19.72
C LEU A 11 -33.81 -24.17 19.95
N THR A 12 -32.65 -24.80 20.10
CA THR A 12 -31.38 -24.10 20.15
C THR A 12 -31.07 -23.54 18.76
N ALA A 13 -31.42 -22.30 18.53
CA ALA A 13 -30.95 -21.57 17.36
C ALA A 13 -29.44 -21.36 17.52
N LEU A 14 -28.64 -22.18 16.84
CA LEU A 14 -27.25 -21.88 16.60
C LEU A 14 -27.19 -20.64 15.71
N LEU A 15 -27.02 -19.46 16.31
CA LEU A 15 -26.48 -18.31 15.59
C LEU A 15 -25.03 -18.66 15.27
N SER A 16 -24.80 -19.23 14.10
CA SER A 16 -23.51 -19.21 13.46
C SER A 16 -23.18 -17.76 13.16
N ALA A 17 -22.48 -17.11 14.10
CA ALA A 17 -21.80 -15.86 13.83
C ALA A 17 -20.77 -16.17 12.76
N SER A 18 -21.12 -15.91 11.51
CA SER A 18 -20.19 -15.88 10.40
C SER A 18 -19.24 -14.73 10.72
N ASN A 19 -18.11 -15.07 11.30
CA ASN A 19 -16.97 -14.17 11.31
C ASN A 19 -16.59 -13.99 9.85
N PHE A 20 -17.13 -12.95 9.21
CA PHE A 20 -16.54 -12.43 8.01
C PHE A 20 -15.19 -11.91 8.45
N ALA A 21 -14.16 -12.74 8.29
CA ALA A 21 -12.80 -12.28 8.32
C ALA A 21 -12.68 -11.31 7.14
N PHE A 22 -12.82 -10.04 7.44
CA PHE A 22 -12.38 -9.01 6.52
C PHE A 22 -10.88 -9.24 6.40
N ALA A 23 -10.46 -9.82 5.27
CA ALA A 23 -9.06 -9.79 4.91
C ALA A 23 -8.65 -8.32 5.03
N ASP A 24 -7.62 -8.05 5.85
CA ASP A 24 -7.11 -6.71 5.99
C ASP A 24 -6.74 -6.20 4.60
N ALA A 25 -7.20 -5.02 4.23
CA ALA A 25 -6.93 -4.42 2.92
C ALA A 25 -5.42 -4.34 2.66
N ALA A 26 -4.61 -4.17 3.70
CA ALA A 26 -3.17 -4.22 3.60
C ALA A 26 -2.66 -5.61 3.19
N ASP A 27 -3.20 -6.68 3.76
CA ASP A 27 -2.83 -8.06 3.40
C ASP A 27 -3.24 -8.38 1.96
N GLU A 28 -4.42 -7.97 1.54
CA GLU A 28 -4.88 -8.16 0.16
C GLU A 28 -3.98 -7.42 -0.84
N LEU A 29 -3.64 -6.16 -0.56
CA LEU A 29 -2.72 -5.40 -1.39
C LEU A 29 -1.34 -6.06 -1.46
N GLN A 30 -0.80 -6.47 -0.31
CA GLN A 30 0.48 -7.18 -0.26
C GLN A 30 0.45 -8.49 -1.05
N ASN A 31 -0.63 -9.26 -0.95
CA ASN A 31 -0.79 -10.51 -1.70
C ASN A 31 -0.81 -10.26 -3.20
N ARG A 32 -1.49 -9.23 -3.67
CA ARG A 32 -1.49 -8.85 -5.10
C ARG A 32 -0.11 -8.40 -5.56
N LEU A 33 0.57 -7.58 -4.77
CA LEU A 33 1.92 -7.11 -5.08
C LEU A 33 2.93 -8.27 -5.10
N ASN A 34 2.78 -9.27 -4.22
CA ASN A 34 3.68 -10.43 -4.17
C ASN A 34 3.58 -11.34 -5.41
N GLN A 35 2.50 -11.24 -6.17
CA GLN A 35 2.35 -11.96 -7.44
C GLN A 35 3.12 -11.30 -8.58
N VAL A 36 3.56 -10.06 -8.40
CA VAL A 36 4.29 -9.29 -9.40
C VAL A 36 5.78 -9.37 -9.12
N THR A 37 6.54 -10.04 -9.98
CA THR A 37 8.00 -10.14 -9.86
C THR A 37 8.69 -8.88 -10.36
N ALA A 38 8.21 -8.32 -11.46
CA ALA A 38 8.72 -7.10 -12.05
C ALA A 38 7.58 -6.33 -12.72
N LEU A 39 7.65 -5.01 -12.63
CA LEU A 39 6.67 -4.10 -13.20
C LEU A 39 7.38 -2.87 -13.76
N SER A 40 6.95 -2.43 -14.94
CA SER A 40 7.27 -1.11 -15.49
C SER A 40 5.96 -0.43 -15.88
N ALA A 41 5.72 0.76 -15.35
CA ALA A 41 4.50 1.50 -15.58
C ALA A 41 4.77 3.00 -15.67
N ASP A 42 3.95 3.68 -16.43
CA ASP A 42 3.87 5.14 -16.37
C ASP A 42 2.94 5.53 -15.22
N PHE A 43 3.25 6.61 -14.54
CA PHE A 43 2.41 7.14 -13.47
C PHE A 43 2.05 8.59 -13.71
N SER A 44 0.90 8.98 -13.18
CA SER A 44 0.53 10.36 -12.99
C SER A 44 0.23 10.61 -11.52
N GLN A 45 0.64 11.76 -11.02
CA GLN A 45 0.46 12.18 -9.64
C GLN A 45 -0.24 13.53 -9.59
N THR A 46 -1.24 13.63 -8.74
CA THR A 46 -1.86 14.92 -8.42
C THR A 46 -1.75 15.12 -6.91
N VAL A 47 -1.13 16.21 -6.52
CA VAL A 47 -1.06 16.63 -5.12
C VAL A 47 -2.12 17.71 -4.91
N THR A 48 -2.97 17.49 -3.92
CA THR A 48 -4.01 18.45 -3.54
C THR A 48 -3.74 18.99 -2.14
N SER A 49 -4.03 20.28 -1.94
CA SER A 49 -3.99 20.85 -0.61
C SER A 49 -5.17 20.35 0.24
N ALA A 50 -5.10 20.57 1.54
CA ALA A 50 -6.19 20.24 2.47
C ALA A 50 -7.53 20.90 2.10
N GLY A 51 -7.50 22.03 1.35
CA GLY A 51 -8.68 22.71 0.81
C GLY A 51 -9.16 22.18 -0.55
N GLY A 52 -8.59 21.06 -1.04
CA GLY A 52 -9.01 20.41 -2.29
C GLY A 52 -8.50 21.07 -3.58
N LYS A 53 -7.62 22.07 -3.49
CA LYS A 53 -7.01 22.69 -4.67
C LYS A 53 -5.84 21.85 -5.17
N ASN A 54 -5.75 21.65 -6.49
CA ASN A 54 -4.57 21.05 -7.09
C ASN A 54 -3.38 22.00 -6.94
N VAL A 55 -2.34 21.55 -6.24
CA VAL A 55 -1.12 22.33 -6.03
C VAL A 55 0.03 21.85 -6.90
N GLN A 56 0.00 20.61 -7.35
CA GLN A 56 1.04 20.03 -8.19
C GLN A 56 0.50 18.86 -8.99
N GLN A 57 0.92 18.78 -10.24
CA GLN A 57 0.73 17.61 -11.08
C GLN A 57 2.09 17.11 -11.53
N GLY A 58 2.26 15.80 -11.53
CA GLY A 58 3.48 15.15 -11.93
C GLY A 58 3.24 13.91 -12.77
N SER A 59 4.24 13.53 -13.53
CA SER A 59 4.22 12.29 -14.28
C SER A 59 5.62 11.72 -14.43
N GLY A 60 5.70 10.44 -14.70
CA GLY A 60 6.98 9.77 -14.91
C GLY A 60 6.83 8.29 -15.14
N LYS A 61 7.89 7.57 -14.89
CA LYS A 61 7.97 6.12 -15.05
C LYS A 61 8.40 5.47 -13.75
N LEU A 62 7.74 4.38 -13.43
CA LEU A 62 8.01 3.53 -12.29
C LEU A 62 8.50 2.18 -12.77
N GLN A 63 9.59 1.69 -12.18
CA GLN A 63 10.12 0.34 -12.40
C GLN A 63 10.32 -0.34 -11.06
N ILE A 64 9.80 -1.55 -10.95
CA ILE A 64 9.86 -2.38 -9.75
C ILE A 64 10.43 -3.73 -10.13
N LYS A 65 11.35 -4.22 -9.33
CA LYS A 65 11.78 -5.61 -9.36
C LYS A 65 11.85 -6.13 -7.93
N ARG A 66 11.00 -7.08 -7.63
CA ARG A 66 10.95 -7.68 -6.30
C ARG A 66 12.09 -8.69 -6.08
N PRO A 67 12.60 -8.83 -4.87
CA PRO A 67 12.30 -7.97 -3.72
C PRO A 67 13.13 -6.66 -3.77
N ASN A 68 12.55 -5.59 -3.22
CA ASN A 68 13.25 -4.38 -2.76
C ASN A 68 13.92 -3.47 -3.81
N LEU A 69 13.82 -3.76 -5.10
CA LEU A 69 14.38 -2.89 -6.13
C LEU A 69 13.30 -1.97 -6.70
N PHE A 70 13.55 -0.70 -6.62
CA PHE A 70 12.62 0.34 -7.01
C PHE A 70 13.36 1.47 -7.73
N ARG A 71 12.78 1.92 -8.85
CA ARG A 71 13.24 3.12 -9.56
C ARG A 71 12.03 3.94 -9.98
N MET A 72 12.07 5.21 -9.73
CA MET A 72 11.05 6.17 -10.13
C MET A 72 11.73 7.37 -10.79
N ASP A 73 11.45 7.54 -12.06
CA ASP A 73 11.92 8.66 -12.87
C ASP A 73 10.75 9.64 -13.05
N THR A 74 10.76 10.75 -12.35
CA THR A 74 9.78 11.83 -12.51
C THR A 74 10.25 12.75 -13.64
N LYS A 75 9.35 13.09 -14.57
CA LYS A 75 9.64 13.97 -15.69
C LYS A 75 9.04 15.36 -15.52
N SER A 76 7.91 15.43 -14.85
CA SER A 76 7.14 16.66 -14.66
C SER A 76 6.67 16.72 -13.22
N PRO A 77 6.64 17.90 -12.57
CA PRO A 77 7.00 19.23 -13.05
C PRO A 77 8.51 19.49 -13.13
N GLN A 78 9.31 18.67 -12.46
CA GLN A 78 10.78 18.74 -12.43
C GLN A 78 11.35 17.33 -12.55
N GLU A 79 12.41 17.19 -13.31
CA GLU A 79 13.09 15.90 -13.41
C GLU A 79 13.74 15.54 -12.09
N THR A 80 13.42 14.33 -11.60
CA THR A 80 14.05 13.73 -10.42
C THR A 80 14.10 12.23 -10.59
N GLN A 81 15.05 11.59 -9.89
CA GLN A 81 15.14 10.13 -9.85
C GLN A 81 15.17 9.65 -8.40
N ILE A 82 14.39 8.63 -8.12
CA ILE A 82 14.47 7.88 -6.87
C ILE A 82 14.88 6.46 -7.20
N ILE A 83 15.90 5.95 -6.52
CA ILE A 83 16.36 4.59 -6.65
C ILE A 83 16.49 3.99 -5.25
N ALA A 84 15.90 2.82 -5.04
CA ALA A 84 16.02 2.09 -3.78
C ALA A 84 16.40 0.63 -4.02
N ASP A 85 17.29 0.10 -3.18
CA ASP A 85 17.76 -1.29 -3.20
C ASP A 85 17.28 -2.13 -2.01
N GLY A 86 16.33 -1.61 -1.24
CA GLY A 86 15.82 -2.21 -0.02
C GLY A 86 16.54 -1.79 1.26
N LYS A 87 17.72 -1.23 1.16
CA LYS A 87 18.50 -0.72 2.28
C LYS A 87 18.68 0.78 2.22
N THR A 88 19.10 1.28 1.07
CA THR A 88 19.36 2.69 0.81
C THR A 88 18.42 3.20 -0.27
N LEU A 89 17.94 4.41 -0.09
CA LEU A 89 17.21 5.19 -1.06
C LEU A 89 18.07 6.38 -1.47
N TRP A 90 18.29 6.52 -2.79
CA TRP A 90 18.94 7.66 -3.39
C TRP A 90 17.90 8.54 -4.08
N TYR A 91 17.96 9.81 -3.79
CA TYR A 91 17.21 10.85 -4.49
C TYR A 91 18.21 11.70 -5.28
N TYR A 92 18.03 11.76 -6.59
CA TYR A 92 18.85 12.57 -7.48
C TYR A 92 18.01 13.70 -8.08
N ASP A 93 18.50 14.91 -7.93
CA ASP A 93 17.99 16.11 -8.57
C ASP A 93 19.01 16.60 -9.61
N PRO A 94 18.75 16.40 -10.92
CA PRO A 94 19.68 16.81 -11.97
C PRO A 94 19.79 18.32 -12.13
N PHE A 95 18.76 19.08 -11.72
CA PHE A 95 18.76 20.54 -11.84
C PHE A 95 19.83 21.19 -10.93
N VAL A 96 19.96 20.69 -9.72
CA VAL A 96 21.00 21.14 -8.77
C VAL A 96 22.20 20.20 -8.71
N GLN A 97 22.19 19.11 -9.49
CA GLN A 97 23.25 18.10 -9.54
C GLN A 97 23.53 17.50 -8.15
N GLN A 98 22.50 17.27 -7.37
CA GLN A 98 22.62 16.75 -6.00
C GLN A 98 22.06 15.34 -5.88
N VAL A 99 22.81 14.49 -5.17
CA VAL A 99 22.36 13.16 -4.73
C VAL A 99 22.22 13.18 -3.21
N THR A 100 21.06 12.75 -2.72
CA THR A 100 20.82 12.54 -1.29
C THR A 100 20.59 11.05 -1.05
N ALA A 101 21.26 10.46 -0.07
CA ALA A 101 21.07 9.08 0.33
C ALA A 101 20.52 9.01 1.74
N GLN A 102 19.55 8.12 1.95
CA GLN A 102 18.97 7.85 3.27
C GLN A 102 18.62 6.37 3.40
N TRP A 103 18.44 5.91 4.62
CA TRP A 103 17.98 4.54 4.84
C TRP A 103 16.52 4.39 4.40
N VAL A 104 16.21 3.29 3.71
CA VAL A 104 14.83 2.98 3.27
C VAL A 104 13.86 3.00 4.44
N LYS A 105 14.23 2.46 5.60
CA LYS A 105 13.41 2.46 6.81
C LYS A 105 12.98 3.85 7.27
N ASP A 106 13.81 4.86 7.03
CA ASP A 106 13.54 6.25 7.42
C ASP A 106 12.79 7.00 6.31
N ALA A 107 12.94 6.53 5.07
CA ALA A 107 12.30 7.11 3.89
C ALA A 107 10.83 6.71 3.72
N VAL A 108 10.40 5.58 4.28
CA VAL A 108 9.05 5.01 4.08
C VAL A 108 7.95 6.02 4.41
N ASN A 109 8.11 6.80 5.46
CA ASN A 109 7.11 7.79 5.87
C ASN A 109 6.89 8.91 4.84
N ASN A 110 7.90 9.21 4.04
CA ASN A 110 7.86 10.30 3.06
C ASN A 110 7.82 9.79 1.61
N THR A 111 8.00 8.49 1.42
CA THR A 111 8.06 7.87 0.10
C THR A 111 7.24 6.57 0.09
N PRO A 112 5.92 6.66 0.10
CA PRO A 112 5.04 5.49 0.19
C PRO A 112 5.22 4.49 -0.96
N PHE A 113 5.74 4.92 -2.10
CA PHE A 113 6.03 4.03 -3.24
C PHE A 113 7.02 2.90 -2.91
N VAL A 114 7.86 3.08 -1.89
CA VAL A 114 8.77 2.03 -1.42
C VAL A 114 8.01 0.81 -0.92
N LEU A 115 6.79 1.00 -0.40
CA LEU A 115 5.93 -0.12 0.03
C LEU A 115 5.62 -1.09 -1.10
N LEU A 116 5.56 -0.63 -2.35
CA LEU A 116 5.25 -1.49 -3.50
C LEU A 116 6.26 -2.62 -3.68
N THR A 117 7.45 -2.49 -3.14
CA THR A 117 8.51 -3.50 -3.22
C THR A 117 8.83 -4.16 -1.88
N SER A 118 8.33 -3.62 -0.78
CA SER A 118 8.67 -4.08 0.56
C SER A 118 7.79 -5.25 1.00
N ASN A 119 8.43 -6.30 1.50
CA ASN A 119 7.78 -7.39 2.21
C ASN A 119 7.88 -7.22 3.74
N ASP A 120 8.50 -6.16 4.20
CA ASP A 120 8.68 -5.88 5.63
C ASP A 120 7.39 -5.33 6.23
N LYS A 121 6.78 -6.12 7.12
CA LYS A 121 5.54 -5.74 7.79
C LYS A 121 5.69 -4.47 8.63
N SER A 122 6.89 -4.17 9.15
CA SER A 122 7.13 -2.95 9.92
C SER A 122 6.93 -1.69 9.08
N HIS A 123 7.24 -1.75 7.79
CA HIS A 123 6.97 -0.66 6.86
C HIS A 123 5.46 -0.47 6.63
N TRP A 124 4.75 -1.56 6.42
CA TRP A 124 3.30 -1.56 6.18
C TRP A 124 2.49 -1.09 7.39
N ASN A 125 2.94 -1.41 8.58
CA ASN A 125 2.27 -1.01 9.83
C ASN A 125 2.25 0.51 10.07
N GLN A 126 3.03 1.26 9.31
CA GLN A 126 3.06 2.73 9.38
C GLN A 126 1.91 3.37 8.59
N TYR A 127 1.19 2.59 7.80
CA TYR A 127 0.10 3.05 6.94
C TYR A 127 -1.21 2.36 7.28
N SER A 128 -2.29 3.11 7.10
CA SER A 128 -3.65 2.59 7.11
C SER A 128 -4.07 2.33 5.67
N VAL A 129 -4.43 1.09 5.35
CA VAL A 129 -4.83 0.72 3.99
C VAL A 129 -6.32 0.47 3.95
N THR A 130 -6.99 1.12 3.02
CA THR A 130 -8.42 0.89 2.71
C THR A 130 -8.57 0.42 1.27
N GLN A 131 -9.60 -0.36 1.02
CA GLN A 131 -9.89 -0.91 -0.31
C GLN A 131 -11.30 -0.53 -0.73
N ASN A 132 -11.43 -0.10 -1.98
CA ASN A 132 -12.70 0.10 -2.65
C ASN A 132 -12.62 -0.54 -4.04
N ALA A 133 -13.28 -1.70 -4.20
CA ALA A 133 -13.17 -2.56 -5.37
C ALA A 133 -11.69 -2.92 -5.66
N ASP A 134 -11.14 -2.46 -6.77
CA ASP A 134 -9.74 -2.72 -7.16
C ASP A 134 -8.79 -1.57 -6.81
N THR A 135 -9.27 -0.56 -6.09
CA THR A 135 -8.48 0.61 -5.69
C THR A 135 -8.10 0.49 -4.21
N PHE A 136 -6.83 0.75 -3.92
CA PHE A 136 -6.31 0.83 -2.57
C PHE A 136 -5.88 2.25 -2.25
N VAL A 137 -6.13 2.66 -1.02
CA VAL A 137 -5.74 3.98 -0.49
C VAL A 137 -4.88 3.75 0.75
N LEU A 138 -3.73 4.40 0.77
CA LEU A 138 -2.76 4.38 1.86
C LEU A 138 -2.73 5.73 2.58
#